data_d229d4cc327d14c290ccf1c74c04acca
#
_entry.id   d229d4cc327d14c290ccf1c74c04acca
#
_cell.length_a   1.000
_cell.length_b   1.000
_cell.length_c   1.000
_cell.angle_alpha   90.00
_cell.angle_beta   90.00
_cell.angle_gamma   90.00
#
_symmetry.space_group_name_H-M   'P 1'
#
loop_
_entity.id
_entity.type
_entity.pdbx_description
1 polymer ?
#
loop_
_entity_poly.entity_id
_entity_poly.type
_entity_poly.pdbx_seq_one_letter_code
_entity_poly.pdbx_strand_id
1 'polypeptide(L)' 'MQRKKEIVAEYDTAGLIRLNKYLSDAGVCSRRQADKLIEEGKVTVDQIPAVTGMRISRDQEVRVEGRK' A
#
# COMPACT_ATOMS: atom_id res chain seq x y z
N MET A 1 -21.16 -13.11 9.78
CA MET A 1 -20.76 -12.98 9.46
C MET A 1 -19.99 -12.85 9.14
N GLN A 2 -19.33 -12.95 8.86
CA GLN A 2 -18.48 -12.78 8.51
C GLN A 2 -18.01 -12.48 7.82
N ARG A 3 -17.47 -12.20 7.75
CA ARG A 3 -17.04 -11.75 7.06
C ARG A 3 -16.03 -12.05 6.43
N LYS A 4 -15.78 -11.93 5.67
CA LYS A 4 -14.84 -12.15 4.92
C LYS A 4 -13.65 -11.65 5.29
N LYS A 5 -12.73 -12.05 5.06
CA LYS A 5 -11.72 -11.57 5.37
C LYS A 5 -11.18 -10.80 4.59
N GLU A 6 -11.26 -9.90 4.64
CA GLU A 6 -10.68 -9.13 3.85
C GLU A 6 -9.46 -8.66 4.39
N ILE A 7 -8.70 -7.96 3.69
CA ILE A 7 -7.51 -7.36 4.16
C ILE A 7 -7.84 -6.49 5.27
N VAL A 8 -7.21 -6.71 6.35
CA VAL A 8 -7.48 -5.91 7.50
C VAL A 8 -6.37 -4.93 7.66
N ALA A 9 -6.39 -3.91 6.88
CA ALA A 9 -5.39 -2.88 7.00
C ALA A 9 -5.73 -2.00 8.20
N GLU A 10 -4.73 -1.71 8.99
CA GLU A 10 -4.97 -0.93 10.20
C GLU A 10 -4.76 0.54 9.93
N TYR A 11 -5.82 1.21 9.55
CA TYR A 11 -5.75 2.63 9.29
C TYR A 11 -5.72 3.40 10.61
N ASP A 12 -5.02 4.51 10.62
CA ASP A 12 -4.94 5.29 11.83
C ASP A 12 -6.23 6.10 12.00
N THR A 13 -6.27 6.98 13.01
CA THR A 13 -7.50 7.69 13.31
C THR A 13 -7.89 8.66 12.21
N ALA A 14 -6.95 9.04 11.36
CA ALA A 14 -7.26 9.91 10.24
C ALA A 14 -7.68 9.12 9.02
N GLY A 15 -7.74 7.79 9.11
CA GLY A 15 -8.09 6.95 7.98
C GLY A 15 -6.95 6.71 7.03
N LEU A 16 -5.71 6.83 7.51
CA LEU A 16 -4.54 6.63 6.69
C LEU A 16 -3.74 5.44 7.15
N ILE A 17 -3.00 4.87 6.23
CA ILE A 17 -2.12 3.75 6.53
C ILE A 17 -0.84 3.97 5.76
N ARG A 18 0.27 3.55 6.32
CA ARG A 18 1.53 3.65 5.61
C ARG A 18 1.51 2.76 4.38
N LEU A 19 2.01 3.27 3.28
CA LEU A 19 1.96 2.55 2.03
C LEU A 19 2.66 1.20 2.10
N ASN A 20 3.83 1.13 2.74
CA ASN A 20 4.52 -0.14 2.82
C ASN A 20 3.74 -1.16 3.66
N LYS A 21 3.06 -0.70 4.70
CA LYS A 21 2.25 -1.60 5.48
C LYS A 21 1.04 -2.07 4.66
N TYR A 22 0.45 -1.17 3.90
CA TYR A 22 -0.68 -1.52 3.06
C TYR A 22 -0.28 -2.61 2.06
N LEU A 23 0.86 -2.44 1.40
CA LEU A 23 1.30 -3.42 0.41
C LEU A 23 1.60 -4.76 1.06
N SER A 24 2.18 -4.74 2.24
CA SER A 24 2.47 -5.97 2.96
C SER A 24 1.18 -6.66 3.39
N ASP A 25 0.24 -5.91 3.93
CA ASP A 25 -1.02 -6.49 4.37
C ASP A 25 -1.81 -7.05 3.20
N ALA A 26 -1.67 -6.45 2.03
CA ALA A 26 -2.35 -6.92 0.84
C ALA A 26 -1.67 -8.13 0.21
N GLY A 27 -0.55 -8.55 0.75
CA GLY A 27 0.13 -9.73 0.24
C GLY A 27 0.94 -9.49 -1.01
N VAL A 28 1.19 -8.23 -1.34
CA VAL A 28 1.96 -7.90 -2.53
C VAL A 28 3.44 -8.19 -2.32
N CYS A 29 3.96 -7.83 -1.15
CA CYS A 29 5.36 -8.02 -0.84
C CYS A 29 5.56 -7.76 0.65
N SER A 30 6.79 -7.92 1.13
CA SER A 30 7.09 -7.58 2.50
C SER A 30 7.23 -6.06 2.60
N ARG A 31 7.21 -5.54 3.83
CA ARG A 31 7.37 -4.10 4.01
C ARG A 31 8.70 -3.62 3.47
N ARG A 32 9.76 -4.40 3.69
CA ARG A 32 11.08 -4.03 3.21
C ARG A 32 11.09 -3.96 1.69
N GLN A 33 10.46 -4.92 1.04
CA GLN A 33 10.39 -4.89 -0.40
C GLN A 33 9.52 -3.75 -0.89
N ALA A 34 8.48 -3.43 -0.16
CA ALA A 34 7.61 -2.32 -0.53
C ALA A 34 8.41 -1.02 -0.56
N ASP A 35 9.23 -0.80 0.47
CA ASP A 35 10.04 0.41 0.50
C ASP A 35 10.96 0.47 -0.70
N LYS A 36 11.54 -0.67 -1.08
CA LYS A 36 12.43 -0.70 -2.22
C LYS A 36 11.68 -0.41 -3.51
N LEU A 37 10.51 -0.98 -3.68
CA LEU A 37 9.71 -0.71 -4.87
C LEU A 37 9.31 0.75 -4.95
N ILE A 38 8.99 1.34 -3.81
CA ILE A 38 8.64 2.75 -3.78
C ILE A 38 9.83 3.61 -4.18
N GLU A 39 11.01 3.29 -3.66
CA GLU A 39 12.21 4.04 -4.00
C GLU A 39 12.57 3.92 -5.48
N GLU A 40 12.22 2.81 -6.08
CA GLU A 40 12.54 2.58 -7.47
C GLU A 40 11.48 3.16 -8.41
N GLY A 41 10.48 3.80 -7.85
CA GLY A 41 9.45 4.41 -8.67
C GLY A 41 8.47 3.44 -9.28
N LYS A 42 8.35 2.24 -8.69
CA LYS A 42 7.48 1.22 -9.24
C LYS A 42 6.12 1.18 -8.60
N VAL A 43 5.86 2.06 -7.66
CA VAL A 43 4.58 2.12 -6.99
C VAL A 43 3.97 3.48 -7.23
N THR A 44 2.72 3.50 -7.65
CA THR A 44 2.02 4.76 -7.85
C THR A 44 0.76 4.77 -7.02
N VAL A 45 0.37 5.96 -6.60
CA VAL A 45 -0.86 6.18 -5.87
C VAL A 45 -1.62 7.24 -6.63
N ASP A 46 -2.82 6.87 -7.11
CA ASP A 46 -3.61 7.75 -7.95
C ASP A 46 -2.79 8.23 -9.14
N GLN A 47 -1.98 7.30 -9.68
CA GLN A 47 -1.18 7.55 -10.88
C GLN A 47 -0.01 8.51 -10.65
N ILE A 48 0.31 8.78 -9.40
CA ILE A 48 1.44 9.63 -9.05
C ILE A 48 2.47 8.77 -8.36
N PRO A 49 3.75 8.88 -8.73
CA PRO A 49 4.76 8.05 -8.09
C PRO A 49 4.77 8.24 -6.59
N ALA A 50 4.82 7.13 -5.88
CA ALA A 50 4.80 7.16 -4.42
C ALA A 50 6.19 7.52 -3.89
N VAL A 51 6.21 8.01 -2.65
CA VAL A 51 7.47 8.31 -1.99
C VAL A 51 7.52 7.52 -0.69
N THR A 52 8.73 7.26 -0.22
CA THR A 52 8.88 6.50 1.02
C THR A 52 8.27 7.29 2.17
N GLY A 53 7.67 6.57 3.09
CA GLY A 53 7.01 7.20 4.21
C GLY A 53 5.63 7.74 3.91
N MET A 54 5.19 7.60 2.66
CA MET A 54 3.89 8.09 2.26
C MET A 54 2.78 7.31 2.95
N ARG A 55 1.69 8.00 3.22
CA ARG A 55 0.48 7.37 3.75
C ARG A 55 -0.64 7.52 2.76
N ILE A 56 -1.53 6.56 2.75
CA ILE A 56 -2.64 6.57 1.81
C ILE A 56 -3.94 6.33 2.55
N SER A 57 -5.03 6.72 1.91
CA SER A 57 -6.35 6.41 2.42
C SER A 57 -6.92 5.26 1.60
N ARG A 58 -8.00 4.70 2.10
CA ARG A 58 -8.57 3.53 1.41
C ARG A 58 -9.22 3.90 0.09
N ASP A 59 -9.43 5.18 -0.17
CA ASP A 59 -10.03 5.60 -1.43
C ASP A 59 -9.02 5.74 -2.55
N GLN A 60 -7.76 5.68 -2.24
CA GLN A 60 -6.72 5.91 -3.24
C GLN A 60 -6.36 4.63 -3.96
N GLU A 61 -6.03 4.77 -5.23
CA GLU A 61 -5.68 3.63 -6.06
C GLU A 61 -4.19 3.40 -6.03
N VAL A 62 -3.76 2.22 -5.60
CA VAL A 62 -2.35 1.90 -5.51
C VAL A 62 -2.02 0.88 -6.59
N ARG A 63 -1.01 1.16 -7.38
CA ARG A 63 -0.55 0.23 -8.40
C ARG A 63 0.92 -0.05 -8.21
N VAL A 64 1.29 -1.30 -8.46
CA VAL A 64 2.67 -1.71 -8.37
C VAL A 64 3.11 -2.17 -9.76
N GLU A 65 4.04 -1.44 -10.32
CA GLU A 65 4.52 -1.74 -11.64
C GLU A 65 5.37 -2.99 -11.62
N GLY A 66 5.31 -3.77 -12.66
CA GLY A 66 6.10 -4.99 -12.71
C GLY A 66 5.44 -6.18 -12.07
N ARG A 67 4.27 -6.00 -11.50
CA ARG A 67 3.55 -7.12 -10.93
C ARG A 67 2.75 -7.83 -12.00
N LYS A 68 2.73 -9.12 -11.90
CA LYS A 68 1.96 -9.87 -12.89
C LYS A 68 0.71 -10.43 -12.32
#